data_58ddb373a7e551983243f3bae6e63960
#
_entry.id   58ddb373a7e551983243f3bae6e63960
#
_cell.length_a   1.000
_cell.length_b   1.000
_cell.length_c   1.000
_cell.angle_alpha   90.00
_cell.angle_beta   90.00
_cell.angle_gamma   90.00
#
_symmetry.space_group_name_H-M   'P 1'
#
loop_
_entity.id
_entity.type
_entity.pdbx_description
1 polymer ?
#
loop_
_entity_poly.entity_id
_entity_poly.type
_entity_poly.pdbx_seq_one_letter_code
_entity_poly.pdbx_strand_id
1 'polypeptide(L)'
;MTLAQLEAEVKKLKEQVTENARTRDYIEIWKLQSLYSHLYHIGMREHIPSLFAQKTPGTTMEIEDSGVYEGIESITRFWNTVFSRKAHMTAGFLAIHITVNPIIEIDKEGTRARGVWHSHGFASLRMGQQLTPFLCLGKYDMEYVKEDGQWKFLKFAYRQTFMTPYEKGWVEEPVAGSIAGSPDNIPDKPTTYHMPYSPYRINIMQPPPPKPYDD
;
A
#
# COMPACT_ATOMS: atom_id res chain seq x y z
N MET A 1 -30.58 33.68 24.49
CA MET A 1 -30.11 33.29 23.15
C MET A 1 -31.28 33.39 22.19
N THR A 2 -31.13 34.14 21.12
CA THR A 2 -32.19 34.29 20.11
C THR A 2 -32.22 33.09 19.18
N LEU A 3 -33.30 32.87 18.42
CA LEU A 3 -33.41 31.77 17.42
C LEU A 3 -32.26 31.86 16.40
N ALA A 4 -31.96 33.05 15.89
CA ALA A 4 -30.86 33.24 14.94
C ALA A 4 -29.48 32.89 15.54
N GLN A 5 -29.25 33.17 16.83
CA GLN A 5 -28.02 32.75 17.51
C GLN A 5 -27.95 31.23 17.66
N LEU A 6 -29.06 30.55 17.92
CA LEU A 6 -29.13 29.12 18.02
C LEU A 6 -28.86 28.44 16.67
N GLU A 7 -29.46 28.96 15.60
CA GLU A 7 -29.24 28.46 14.24
C GLU A 7 -27.79 28.60 13.81
N ALA A 8 -27.14 29.74 14.10
CA ALA A 8 -25.73 29.96 13.81
C ALA A 8 -24.82 28.97 14.60
N GLU A 9 -25.13 28.72 15.87
CA GLU A 9 -24.35 27.77 16.67
C GLU A 9 -24.54 26.33 16.19
N VAL A 10 -25.77 25.94 15.83
CA VAL A 10 -26.04 24.61 15.24
C VAL A 10 -25.29 24.43 13.93
N LYS A 11 -25.23 25.45 13.07
CA LYS A 11 -24.46 25.40 11.83
C LYS A 11 -22.97 25.18 12.12
N LYS A 12 -22.40 25.98 13.01
CA LYS A 12 -20.99 25.86 13.43
C LYS A 12 -20.67 24.48 14.00
N LEU A 13 -21.54 23.94 14.86
CA LEU A 13 -21.37 22.60 15.42
C LEU A 13 -21.40 21.52 14.33
N LYS A 14 -22.28 21.63 13.33
CA LYS A 14 -22.32 20.69 12.21
C LYS A 14 -21.04 20.73 11.40
N GLU A 15 -20.49 21.92 11.14
CA GLU A 15 -19.20 22.09 10.44
C GLU A 15 -18.06 21.43 11.22
N GLN A 16 -17.99 21.65 12.54
CA GLN A 16 -16.99 21.02 13.42
C GLN A 16 -17.12 19.49 13.46
N VAL A 17 -18.35 18.98 13.51
CA VAL A 17 -18.59 17.52 13.48
C VAL A 17 -18.09 16.92 12.16
N THR A 18 -18.34 17.59 11.04
CA THR A 18 -17.85 17.13 9.73
C THR A 18 -16.33 17.15 9.65
N GLU A 19 -15.69 18.21 10.12
CA GLU A 19 -14.22 18.33 10.15
C GLU A 19 -13.60 17.26 11.07
N ASN A 20 -14.16 17.04 12.25
CA ASN A 20 -13.72 15.98 13.15
C ASN A 20 -13.88 14.58 12.54
N ALA A 21 -14.96 14.34 11.79
CA ALA A 21 -15.17 13.08 11.10
C ALA A 21 -14.08 12.84 10.02
N ARG A 22 -13.73 13.85 9.23
CA ARG A 22 -12.64 13.77 8.24
C ARG A 22 -11.28 13.50 8.88
N THR A 23 -10.98 14.19 9.98
CA THR A 23 -9.74 13.95 10.75
C THR A 23 -9.67 12.52 11.27
N ARG A 24 -10.77 12.00 11.80
CA ARG A 24 -10.87 10.62 12.25
C ARG A 24 -10.65 9.65 11.10
N ASP A 25 -11.29 9.86 9.95
CA ASP A 25 -11.14 9.03 8.76
C ASP A 25 -9.68 9.00 8.27
N TYR A 26 -9.01 10.15 8.27
CA TYR A 26 -7.58 10.23 7.96
C TYR A 26 -6.74 9.35 8.89
N ILE A 27 -6.99 9.42 10.18
CA ILE A 27 -6.28 8.61 11.19
C ILE A 27 -6.60 7.11 11.01
N GLU A 28 -7.83 6.75 10.68
CA GLU A 28 -8.23 5.36 10.47
C GLU A 28 -7.57 4.77 9.21
N ILE A 29 -7.46 5.54 8.13
CA ILE A 29 -6.71 5.13 6.93
C ILE A 29 -5.22 4.97 7.24
N TRP A 30 -4.64 5.89 8.02
CA TRP A 30 -3.25 5.75 8.46
C TRP A 30 -3.04 4.48 9.29
N LYS A 31 -3.94 4.18 10.22
CA LYS A 31 -3.88 2.94 11.02
C LYS A 31 -4.02 1.70 10.14
N LEU A 32 -4.89 1.71 9.13
CA LEU A 32 -5.04 0.61 8.18
C LEU A 32 -3.74 0.33 7.43
N GLN A 33 -3.09 1.37 6.90
CA GLN A 33 -1.81 1.23 6.20
C GLN A 33 -0.69 0.77 7.15
N SER A 34 -0.69 1.29 8.37
CA SER A 34 0.28 0.87 9.40
C SER A 34 0.07 -0.58 9.80
N LEU A 35 -1.18 -1.02 9.97
CA LEU A 35 -1.50 -2.41 10.30
C LEU A 35 -1.00 -3.37 9.22
N TYR A 36 -1.21 -3.04 7.94
CA TYR A 36 -0.63 -3.80 6.83
C TYR A 36 0.89 -3.96 7.00
N SER A 37 1.60 -2.85 7.21
CA SER A 37 3.06 -2.85 7.39
C SER A 37 3.49 -3.75 8.55
N HIS A 38 2.84 -3.63 9.71
CA HIS A 38 3.15 -4.46 10.87
C HIS A 38 2.87 -5.94 10.64
N LEU A 39 1.73 -6.32 10.05
CA LEU A 39 1.42 -7.71 9.72
C LEU A 39 2.45 -8.30 8.75
N TYR A 40 2.87 -7.50 7.77
CA TYR A 40 3.91 -7.88 6.82
C TYR A 40 5.26 -8.15 7.52
N HIS A 41 5.67 -7.26 8.45
CA HIS A 41 6.96 -7.35 9.14
C HIS A 41 7.07 -8.56 10.08
N ILE A 42 5.99 -8.91 10.76
CA ILE A 42 5.98 -10.04 11.71
C ILE A 42 5.59 -11.37 11.07
N GLY A 43 5.38 -11.40 9.76
CA GLY A 43 5.05 -12.62 9.01
C GLY A 43 3.62 -13.12 9.17
N MET A 44 2.70 -12.30 9.70
CA MET A 44 1.26 -12.62 9.80
C MET A 44 0.51 -12.24 8.52
N ARG A 45 1.03 -12.69 7.39
CA ARG A 45 0.57 -12.26 6.06
C ARG A 45 -0.76 -12.86 5.67
N GLU A 46 -1.14 -13.97 6.25
CA GLU A 46 -2.45 -14.59 6.13
C GLU A 46 -3.61 -13.69 6.60
N HIS A 47 -3.31 -12.68 7.42
CA HIS A 47 -4.29 -11.69 7.86
C HIS A 47 -4.43 -10.48 6.93
N ILE A 48 -3.47 -10.25 6.02
CA ILE A 48 -3.47 -9.09 5.11
C ILE A 48 -4.71 -9.07 4.20
N PRO A 49 -5.21 -10.19 3.62
CA PRO A 49 -6.41 -10.18 2.80
C PRO A 49 -7.65 -9.60 3.50
N SER A 50 -7.75 -9.69 4.82
CA SER A 50 -8.87 -9.12 5.58
C SER A 50 -8.89 -7.58 5.62
N LEU A 51 -7.78 -6.94 5.24
CA LEU A 51 -7.66 -5.48 5.14
C LEU A 51 -8.25 -4.93 3.84
N PHE A 52 -8.47 -5.80 2.84
CA PHE A 52 -9.06 -5.45 1.56
C PHE A 52 -10.59 -5.43 1.61
N ALA A 53 -11.19 -4.70 0.69
CA ALA A 53 -12.63 -4.67 0.51
C ALA A 53 -13.15 -6.07 0.14
N GLN A 54 -14.20 -6.49 0.83
CA GLN A 54 -14.80 -7.83 0.68
C GLN A 54 -16.11 -7.78 -0.12
N LYS A 55 -16.78 -6.63 -0.13
CA LYS A 55 -18.12 -6.43 -0.68
C LYS A 55 -18.12 -5.51 -1.89
N THR A 56 -17.19 -4.57 -1.94
CA THR A 56 -17.11 -3.57 -3.01
C THR A 56 -16.43 -4.18 -4.24
N PRO A 57 -17.07 -4.13 -5.41
CA PRO A 57 -16.46 -4.64 -6.64
C PRO A 57 -15.23 -3.79 -7.05
N GLY A 58 -14.30 -4.44 -7.75
CA GLY A 58 -13.09 -3.79 -8.25
C GLY A 58 -11.92 -3.76 -7.28
N THR A 59 -11.96 -4.60 -6.23
CA THR A 59 -10.82 -4.80 -5.33
C THR A 59 -9.65 -5.41 -6.09
N THR A 60 -8.49 -4.73 -6.05
CA THR A 60 -7.28 -5.16 -6.77
C THR A 60 -6.02 -4.96 -5.94
N MET A 61 -5.03 -5.79 -6.23
CA MET A 61 -3.68 -5.65 -5.71
C MET A 61 -2.66 -5.78 -6.83
N GLU A 62 -1.67 -4.92 -6.83
CA GLU A 62 -0.54 -4.96 -7.75
C GLU A 62 0.75 -4.69 -6.96
N ILE A 63 1.74 -5.56 -7.07
CA ILE A 63 3.02 -5.40 -6.38
C ILE A 63 4.14 -5.48 -7.42
N GLU A 64 4.87 -4.39 -7.58
CA GLU A 64 6.00 -4.29 -8.51
C GLU A 64 5.60 -4.67 -9.95
N ASP A 65 6.28 -5.65 -10.52
CA ASP A 65 6.05 -6.23 -11.85
C ASP A 65 5.35 -7.60 -11.80
N SER A 66 4.81 -7.98 -10.63
CA SER A 66 4.17 -9.28 -10.45
C SER A 66 2.84 -9.45 -11.19
N GLY A 67 2.26 -8.35 -11.67
CA GLY A 67 0.94 -8.33 -12.29
C GLY A 67 -0.18 -7.92 -11.33
N VAL A 68 -1.41 -7.96 -11.82
CA VAL A 68 -2.62 -7.55 -11.09
C VAL A 68 -3.38 -8.77 -10.58
N TYR A 69 -3.73 -8.75 -9.31
CA TYR A 69 -4.57 -9.74 -8.63
C TYR A 69 -5.95 -9.14 -8.40
N GLU A 70 -6.98 -9.70 -9.01
CA GLU A 70 -8.35 -9.18 -8.99
C GLU A 70 -9.24 -9.96 -8.01
N GLY A 71 -9.88 -9.25 -7.12
CA GLY A 71 -10.76 -9.81 -6.11
C GLY A 71 -10.05 -10.51 -4.96
N ILE A 72 -10.80 -10.77 -3.92
CA ILE A 72 -10.26 -11.25 -2.65
C ILE A 72 -9.65 -12.66 -2.73
N GLU A 73 -10.16 -13.50 -3.60
CA GLU A 73 -9.65 -14.87 -3.79
C GLU A 73 -8.23 -14.85 -4.37
N SER A 74 -8.00 -14.04 -5.40
CA SER A 74 -6.70 -13.90 -6.04
C SER A 74 -5.68 -13.25 -5.11
N ILE A 75 -6.09 -12.20 -4.39
CA ILE A 75 -5.27 -11.54 -3.37
C ILE A 75 -4.91 -12.51 -2.24
N THR A 76 -5.84 -13.33 -1.78
CA THR A 76 -5.59 -14.35 -0.74
C THR A 76 -4.62 -15.41 -1.23
N ARG A 77 -4.77 -15.87 -2.47
CA ARG A 77 -3.84 -16.81 -3.11
C ARG A 77 -2.41 -16.26 -3.11
N PHE A 78 -2.23 -14.99 -3.53
CA PHE A 78 -0.93 -14.33 -3.53
C PHE A 78 -0.27 -14.36 -2.15
N TRP A 79 -0.96 -13.89 -1.11
CA TRP A 79 -0.39 -13.81 0.24
C TRP A 79 -0.08 -15.17 0.85
N ASN A 80 -0.82 -16.21 0.48
CA ASN A 80 -0.60 -17.57 0.96
C ASN A 80 0.55 -18.28 0.22
N THR A 81 0.85 -17.92 -1.03
CA THR A 81 1.86 -18.60 -1.85
C THR A 81 3.20 -17.88 -1.84
N VAL A 82 3.23 -16.61 -2.24
CA VAL A 82 4.48 -15.87 -2.48
C VAL A 82 5.21 -15.53 -1.19
N PHE A 83 4.49 -15.17 -0.17
CA PHE A 83 5.05 -14.75 1.11
C PHE A 83 4.60 -15.66 2.25
N SER A 84 4.66 -16.97 2.03
CA SER A 84 4.26 -17.92 3.06
C SER A 84 5.00 -17.70 4.39
N ARG A 85 4.33 -17.97 5.50
CA ARG A 85 4.91 -17.92 6.85
C ARG A 85 6.22 -18.70 6.96
N LYS A 86 6.37 -19.76 6.15
CA LYS A 86 7.58 -20.59 6.12
C LYS A 86 8.83 -19.79 5.71
N ALA A 87 8.72 -18.87 4.73
CA ALA A 87 9.85 -18.02 4.34
C ALA A 87 10.28 -17.11 5.51
N HIS A 88 9.30 -16.53 6.21
CA HIS A 88 9.54 -15.65 7.36
C HIS A 88 10.18 -16.34 8.55
N MET A 89 9.95 -17.65 8.70
CA MET A 89 10.54 -18.48 9.79
C MET A 89 11.93 -19.00 9.44
N THR A 90 12.54 -18.57 8.32
CA THR A 90 13.89 -18.98 7.93
C THR A 90 14.92 -18.10 8.65
N ALA A 91 15.93 -18.72 9.25
CA ALA A 91 17.00 -17.99 9.94
C ALA A 91 17.69 -16.98 9.00
N GLY A 92 17.83 -15.74 9.46
CA GLY A 92 18.42 -14.62 8.72
C GLY A 92 17.47 -13.90 7.76
N PHE A 93 16.25 -14.38 7.58
CA PHE A 93 15.25 -13.67 6.76
C PHE A 93 14.82 -12.36 7.42
N LEU A 94 14.76 -11.30 6.65
CA LEU A 94 14.19 -10.01 7.03
C LEU A 94 13.42 -9.45 5.84
N ALA A 95 12.24 -8.90 6.08
CA ALA A 95 11.51 -8.13 5.07
C ALA A 95 10.71 -7.04 5.76
N ILE A 96 11.14 -5.80 5.58
CA ILE A 96 10.57 -4.61 6.21
C ILE A 96 10.22 -3.60 5.12
N HIS A 97 9.00 -3.08 5.16
CA HIS A 97 8.53 -1.97 4.34
C HIS A 97 7.89 -0.92 5.24
N ILE A 98 8.64 0.14 5.54
CA ILE A 98 8.15 1.26 6.35
C ILE A 98 7.35 2.18 5.45
N THR A 99 6.11 2.49 5.81
CA THR A 99 5.25 3.44 5.09
C THR A 99 5.24 4.79 5.79
N VAL A 100 5.60 5.85 5.05
CA VAL A 100 5.77 7.21 5.59
C VAL A 100 5.24 8.27 4.61
N ASN A 101 5.15 9.50 5.10
CA ASN A 101 4.81 10.71 4.32
C ASN A 101 3.54 10.54 3.47
N PRO A 102 2.39 10.20 4.07
CA PRO A 102 1.16 10.07 3.32
C PRO A 102 0.63 11.42 2.84
N ILE A 103 0.00 11.38 1.66
CA ILE A 103 -0.99 12.36 1.24
C ILE A 103 -2.26 11.57 1.00
N ILE A 104 -3.32 11.89 1.73
CA ILE A 104 -4.61 11.19 1.70
C ILE A 104 -5.69 12.23 1.41
N GLU A 105 -6.45 11.99 0.34
CA GLU A 105 -7.62 12.76 -0.03
C GLU A 105 -8.87 11.91 0.20
N ILE A 106 -9.85 12.47 0.90
CA ILE A 106 -11.10 11.80 1.27
C ILE A 106 -12.24 12.51 0.56
N ASP A 107 -13.15 11.76 -0.03
CA ASP A 107 -14.34 12.32 -0.68
C ASP A 107 -15.26 13.05 0.32
N LYS A 108 -16.20 13.81 -0.22
CA LYS A 108 -17.13 14.63 0.56
C LYS A 108 -18.00 13.79 1.49
N GLU A 109 -18.39 12.62 1.04
CA GLU A 109 -19.25 11.69 1.76
C GLU A 109 -18.50 10.89 2.85
N GLY A 110 -17.16 10.92 2.86
CA GLY A 110 -16.34 10.14 3.78
C GLY A 110 -16.44 8.63 3.54
N THR A 111 -16.61 8.22 2.28
CA THR A 111 -16.82 6.82 1.90
C THR A 111 -15.72 6.26 1.02
N ARG A 112 -14.99 7.13 0.30
CA ARG A 112 -13.84 6.79 -0.54
C ARG A 112 -12.68 7.70 -0.24
N ALA A 113 -11.47 7.16 -0.46
CA ALA A 113 -10.26 7.96 -0.34
C ALA A 113 -9.21 7.47 -1.36
N ARG A 114 -8.28 8.35 -1.66
CA ARG A 114 -7.05 8.06 -2.42
C ARG A 114 -5.86 8.42 -1.55
N GLY A 115 -4.77 7.70 -1.69
CA GLY A 115 -3.58 8.02 -0.93
C GLY A 115 -2.31 7.55 -1.60
N VAL A 116 -1.24 8.31 -1.38
CA VAL A 116 0.12 7.89 -1.75
C VAL A 116 0.99 7.86 -0.51
N TRP A 117 1.91 6.90 -0.47
CA TRP A 117 2.84 6.73 0.63
C TRP A 117 4.22 6.48 0.08
N HIS A 118 5.23 7.06 0.68
CA HIS A 118 6.60 6.59 0.46
C HIS A 118 6.84 5.32 1.25
N SER A 119 7.65 4.42 0.69
CA SER A 119 8.06 3.21 1.37
C SER A 119 9.57 3.02 1.28
N HIS A 120 10.18 2.88 2.44
CA HIS A 120 11.56 2.46 2.58
C HIS A 120 11.57 1.01 3.07
N GLY A 121 12.39 0.19 2.46
CA GLY A 121 12.45 -1.22 2.79
C GLY A 121 13.86 -1.71 3.01
N PHE A 122 13.96 -2.71 3.88
CA PHE A 122 15.17 -3.47 4.14
C PHE A 122 14.80 -4.95 4.06
N ALA A 123 15.60 -5.72 3.34
CA ALA A 123 15.39 -7.15 3.28
C ALA A 123 16.70 -7.90 3.45
N SER A 124 16.63 -9.11 3.98
CA SER A 124 17.71 -10.08 3.94
C SER A 124 17.13 -11.35 3.35
N LEU A 125 17.51 -11.64 2.12
CA LEU A 125 16.97 -12.75 1.33
C LEU A 125 18.10 -13.73 0.96
N ARG A 126 17.76 -15.01 0.83
CA ARG A 126 18.69 -15.99 0.31
C ARG A 126 18.72 -15.95 -1.22
N MET A 127 19.88 -15.58 -1.77
CA MET A 127 20.20 -15.69 -3.18
C MET A 127 21.05 -16.94 -3.37
N GLY A 128 20.41 -18.06 -3.70
CA GLY A 128 21.05 -19.38 -3.64
C GLY A 128 21.43 -19.77 -2.21
N GLN A 129 22.72 -19.93 -1.94
CA GLN A 129 23.21 -20.24 -0.59
C GLN A 129 23.63 -19.00 0.24
N GLN A 130 23.74 -17.85 -0.43
CA GLN A 130 24.19 -16.61 0.22
C GLN A 130 23.01 -15.83 0.79
N LEU A 131 23.12 -15.33 2.02
CA LEU A 131 22.20 -14.35 2.59
C LEU A 131 22.66 -12.96 2.14
N THR A 132 21.79 -12.26 1.40
CA THR A 132 22.10 -10.96 0.79
C THR A 132 21.21 -9.88 1.38
N PRO A 133 21.79 -8.78 1.90
CA PRO A 133 21.01 -7.63 2.35
C PRO A 133 20.59 -6.76 1.17
N PHE A 134 19.36 -6.22 1.22
CA PHE A 134 18.79 -5.34 0.19
C PHE A 134 18.27 -4.05 0.79
N LEU A 135 18.38 -2.99 -0.01
CA LEU A 135 17.68 -1.73 0.16
C LEU A 135 16.54 -1.67 -0.86
N CYS A 136 15.37 -1.27 -0.38
CA CYS A 136 14.18 -1.10 -1.22
C CYS A 136 13.64 0.32 -1.08
N LEU A 137 13.18 0.89 -2.18
CA LEU A 137 12.48 2.16 -2.21
C LEU A 137 11.31 2.06 -3.18
N GLY A 138 10.17 2.60 -2.79
CA GLY A 138 9.01 2.68 -3.66
C GLY A 138 7.93 3.60 -3.12
N LYS A 139 6.79 3.55 -3.77
CA LYS A 139 5.57 4.26 -3.35
C LYS A 139 4.38 3.30 -3.38
N TYR A 140 3.48 3.50 -2.45
CA TYR A 140 2.14 2.93 -2.54
C TYR A 140 1.20 3.93 -3.22
N ASP A 141 0.40 3.41 -4.15
CA ASP A 141 -0.70 4.08 -4.85
C ASP A 141 -2.00 3.39 -4.45
N MET A 142 -2.82 4.09 -3.69
CA MET A 142 -3.88 3.47 -2.92
C MET A 142 -5.24 4.09 -3.21
N GLU A 143 -6.26 3.23 -3.38
CA GLU A 143 -7.65 3.63 -3.23
C GLU A 143 -8.27 2.87 -2.05
N TYR A 144 -9.08 3.59 -1.29
CA TYR A 144 -9.76 3.08 -0.10
C TYR A 144 -11.26 3.22 -0.23
N VAL A 145 -11.98 2.34 0.44
CA VAL A 145 -13.44 2.39 0.56
C VAL A 145 -13.86 2.07 1.99
N LYS A 146 -14.95 2.64 2.43
CA LYS A 146 -15.52 2.33 3.74
C LYS A 146 -16.61 1.26 3.61
N GLU A 147 -16.39 0.09 4.20
CA GLU A 147 -17.35 -1.00 4.30
C GLU A 147 -17.75 -1.20 5.76
N ASP A 148 -19.05 -1.21 6.04
CA ASP A 148 -19.60 -1.39 7.39
C ASP A 148 -18.97 -0.43 8.42
N GLY A 149 -18.68 0.82 7.99
CA GLY A 149 -18.06 1.83 8.84
C GLY A 149 -16.54 1.68 9.03
N GLN A 150 -15.89 0.74 8.36
CA GLN A 150 -14.43 0.49 8.43
C GLN A 150 -13.77 0.77 7.10
N TRP A 151 -12.63 1.45 7.11
CA TRP A 151 -11.82 1.65 5.93
C TRP A 151 -11.13 0.36 5.50
N LYS A 152 -11.12 0.11 4.18
CA LYS A 152 -10.55 -1.06 3.51
C LYS A 152 -9.74 -0.64 2.30
N PHE A 153 -8.75 -1.44 1.90
CA PHE A 153 -8.08 -1.27 0.62
C PHE A 153 -9.03 -1.68 -0.51
N LEU A 154 -9.28 -0.77 -1.46
CA LEU A 154 -9.99 -1.07 -2.70
C LEU A 154 -8.99 -1.36 -3.82
N LYS A 155 -8.01 -0.46 -4.00
CA LYS A 155 -6.87 -0.72 -4.87
C LYS A 155 -5.59 -0.52 -4.08
N PHE A 156 -4.72 -1.48 -4.19
CA PHE A 156 -3.43 -1.51 -3.52
C PHE A 156 -2.35 -1.71 -4.57
N ALA A 157 -1.53 -0.70 -4.85
CA ALA A 157 -0.44 -0.84 -5.78
C ALA A 157 0.88 -0.38 -5.14
N TYR A 158 1.85 -1.27 -5.11
CA TYR A 158 3.22 -0.93 -4.72
C TYR A 158 4.07 -0.72 -5.97
N ARG A 159 4.56 0.50 -6.14
CA ARG A 159 5.40 0.94 -7.26
C ARG A 159 6.84 1.00 -6.80
N GLN A 160 7.59 -0.07 -7.07
CA GLN A 160 8.99 -0.14 -6.69
C GLN A 160 9.83 0.82 -7.54
N THR A 161 10.64 1.63 -6.87
CA THR A 161 11.65 2.48 -7.52
C THR A 161 12.93 1.71 -7.71
N PHE A 162 13.40 1.03 -6.67
CA PHE A 162 14.50 0.08 -6.76
C PHE A 162 14.42 -0.95 -5.63
N MET A 163 15.03 -2.10 -5.87
CA MET A 163 15.46 -3.07 -4.88
C MET A 163 16.88 -3.50 -5.24
N THR A 164 17.85 -3.13 -4.45
CA THR A 164 19.27 -3.30 -4.77
C THR A 164 20.01 -4.04 -3.66
N PRO A 165 20.97 -4.92 -3.98
CA PRO A 165 21.91 -5.42 -2.98
C PRO A 165 22.63 -4.26 -2.31
N TYR A 166 22.75 -4.30 -0.99
CA TYR A 166 23.35 -3.21 -0.20
C TYR A 166 24.75 -2.82 -0.71
N GLU A 167 25.55 -3.80 -1.10
CA GLU A 167 26.95 -3.60 -1.54
C GLU A 167 27.07 -3.00 -2.95
N LYS A 168 26.02 -3.11 -3.78
CA LYS A 168 26.03 -2.62 -5.16
C LYS A 168 25.37 -1.26 -5.33
N GLY A 169 24.25 -1.05 -4.66
CA GLY A 169 23.46 0.16 -4.78
C GLY A 169 22.66 0.25 -6.08
N TRP A 170 21.70 1.17 -6.10
CA TRP A 170 20.69 1.29 -7.14
C TRP A 170 21.20 1.80 -8.50
N VAL A 171 22.41 2.34 -8.57
CA VAL A 171 23.00 2.77 -9.84
C VAL A 171 23.55 1.58 -10.61
N GLU A 172 24.17 0.62 -9.93
CA GLU A 172 24.74 -0.58 -10.54
C GLU A 172 23.68 -1.66 -10.78
N GLU A 173 22.83 -1.93 -9.78
CA GLU A 173 21.83 -3.01 -9.84
C GLU A 173 20.49 -2.53 -9.26
N PRO A 174 19.68 -1.77 -10.03
CA PRO A 174 18.46 -1.16 -9.50
C PRO A 174 17.30 -2.14 -9.25
N VAL A 175 17.27 -3.27 -9.95
CA VAL A 175 16.17 -4.24 -9.88
C VAL A 175 16.72 -5.63 -9.62
N ALA A 176 16.98 -5.90 -8.35
CA ALA A 176 17.34 -7.24 -7.89
C ALA A 176 16.20 -7.81 -7.03
N GLY A 177 15.85 -9.06 -7.25
CA GLY A 177 14.85 -9.74 -6.42
C GLY A 177 13.39 -9.47 -6.78
N SER A 178 13.10 -9.20 -8.06
CA SER A 178 11.72 -9.18 -8.55
C SER A 178 10.99 -10.49 -8.22
N ILE A 179 9.72 -10.39 -7.84
CA ILE A 179 8.82 -11.54 -7.61
C ILE A 179 8.07 -11.98 -8.88
N ALA A 180 8.26 -11.28 -9.99
CA ALA A 180 7.67 -11.64 -11.26
C ALA A 180 8.15 -13.03 -11.74
N GLY A 181 7.25 -13.80 -12.29
CA GLY A 181 7.56 -15.10 -12.88
C GLY A 181 7.71 -16.25 -11.89
N SER A 182 7.31 -16.11 -10.65
CA SER A 182 7.17 -17.25 -9.75
C SER A 182 6.11 -18.22 -10.26
N PRO A 183 6.40 -19.53 -10.41
CA PRO A 183 5.44 -20.51 -10.90
C PRO A 183 4.15 -20.59 -10.07
N ASP A 184 4.25 -20.28 -8.78
CA ASP A 184 3.12 -20.32 -7.84
C ASP A 184 2.38 -18.98 -7.75
N ASN A 185 2.85 -17.96 -8.49
CA ASN A 185 2.33 -16.61 -8.46
C ASN A 185 1.81 -16.18 -9.82
N ILE A 186 0.63 -16.68 -10.20
CA ILE A 186 -0.01 -16.37 -11.47
C ILE A 186 -0.97 -15.20 -11.26
N PRO A 187 -0.68 -14.00 -11.81
CA PRO A 187 -1.60 -12.86 -11.76
C PRO A 187 -2.79 -13.06 -12.70
N ASP A 188 -3.86 -12.33 -12.45
CA ASP A 188 -5.05 -12.36 -13.32
C ASP A 188 -4.87 -11.48 -14.57
N LYS A 189 -4.04 -10.43 -14.46
CA LYS A 189 -3.67 -9.54 -15.58
C LYS A 189 -2.19 -9.14 -15.51
N PRO A 190 -1.61 -8.74 -16.65
CA PRO A 190 -0.28 -8.15 -16.67
C PRO A 190 -0.20 -6.90 -15.78
N THR A 191 1.01 -6.57 -15.33
CA THR A 191 1.26 -5.33 -14.59
C THR A 191 0.84 -4.10 -15.39
N THR A 192 0.24 -3.13 -14.72
CA THR A 192 -0.24 -1.89 -15.38
C THR A 192 0.88 -0.87 -15.51
N TYR A 193 1.80 -0.87 -14.56
CA TYR A 193 2.90 0.09 -14.52
C TYR A 193 4.07 -0.45 -13.70
N HIS A 194 5.21 -0.52 -14.33
CA HIS A 194 6.48 -0.81 -13.66
C HIS A 194 7.59 0.01 -14.33
N MET A 195 8.06 1.04 -13.64
CA MET A 195 9.12 1.93 -14.13
C MET A 195 10.15 2.15 -13.02
N PRO A 196 10.98 1.15 -12.72
CA PRO A 196 12.02 1.25 -11.71
C PRO A 196 13.08 2.27 -12.12
N TYR A 197 13.93 2.66 -11.19
CA TYR A 197 15.06 3.54 -11.44
C TYR A 197 15.94 3.02 -12.58
N SER A 198 16.45 3.94 -13.39
CA SER A 198 17.47 3.66 -14.40
C SER A 198 18.50 4.80 -14.45
N PRO A 199 19.80 4.53 -14.47
CA PRO A 199 20.82 5.56 -14.60
C PRO A 199 20.84 6.23 -16.00
N TYR A 200 20.09 5.68 -16.96
CA TYR A 200 20.11 6.11 -18.36
C TYR A 200 18.89 6.95 -18.78
N ARG A 201 18.05 7.36 -17.83
CA ARG A 201 16.85 8.19 -18.11
C ARG A 201 16.58 9.20 -17.01
N ILE A 202 15.70 10.17 -17.29
CA ILE A 202 15.13 11.03 -16.25
C ILE A 202 14.19 10.17 -15.39
N ASN A 203 14.47 10.12 -14.09
CA ASN A 203 13.70 9.34 -13.13
C ASN A 203 12.68 10.24 -12.44
N ILE A 204 11.40 10.00 -12.70
CA ILE A 204 10.28 10.68 -12.03
C ILE A 204 9.53 9.63 -11.23
N MET A 205 9.57 9.75 -9.90
CA MET A 205 8.88 8.80 -9.02
C MET A 205 7.37 8.93 -9.17
N GLN A 206 6.73 7.85 -9.57
CA GLN A 206 5.27 7.72 -9.69
C GLN A 206 4.70 6.94 -8.50
N PRO A 207 3.42 7.15 -8.14
CA PRO A 207 2.52 8.15 -8.71
C PRO A 207 2.78 9.57 -8.17
N PRO A 208 2.22 10.61 -8.81
CA PRO A 208 2.14 11.94 -8.22
C PRO A 208 1.18 11.94 -7.02
N PRO A 209 1.19 12.99 -6.20
CA PRO A 209 0.17 13.16 -5.17
C PRO A 209 -1.25 13.06 -5.75
N PRO A 210 -2.20 12.43 -5.05
CA PRO A 210 -3.58 12.40 -5.47
C PRO A 210 -4.14 13.83 -5.54
N LYS A 211 -4.99 14.10 -6.52
CA LYS A 211 -5.74 15.35 -6.55
C LYS A 211 -6.86 15.28 -5.51
N PRO A 212 -7.22 16.42 -4.89
CA PRO A 212 -8.45 16.49 -4.10
C PRO A 212 -9.64 15.98 -4.92
N TYR A 213 -10.65 15.48 -4.25
CA TYR A 213 -11.92 15.19 -4.92
C TYR A 213 -12.55 16.52 -5.32
N ASP A 214 -13.04 16.58 -6.55
CA ASP A 214 -13.83 17.71 -7.01
C ASP A 214 -15.13 17.75 -6.18
N ASP A 215 -15.47 18.93 -5.67
CA ASP A 215 -16.68 19.18 -4.85
C ASP A 215 -17.96 19.15 -5.69
#